data_92b661089665868c33532a3aac85d548
#
_entry.id   92b661089665868c33532a3aac85d548
#
_cell.length_a   1.000
_cell.length_b   1.000
_cell.length_c   1.000
_cell.angle_alpha   90.00
_cell.angle_beta   90.00
_cell.angle_gamma   90.00
#
_symmetry.space_group_name_H-M   'P 1'
#
loop_
_entity.id
_entity.type
_entity.pdbx_description
1 polymer ?
#
loop_
_entity_poly.entity_id
_entity_poly.type
_entity_poly.pdbx_seq_one_letter_code
_entity_poly.pdbx_strand_id
1 'polypeptide(L)'
;MLEIDNQTPLESDFLLLEKIANVLAPTQIIELVLVSDETMREINRDLRGCDYATDVLSFPLEAIPHTPLGSVVINAPLAQENALKLGHSLENEIALLFIHGVLHLLGYDHEKDKGEQRQKEDELIKAFDLPLSLIERTQD
;
A
#
# COMPACT_ATOMS: atom_id res chain seq x y z
N MET A 1 -9.33 5.42 -10.27
CA MET A 1 -9.61 6.57 -9.37
C MET A 1 -9.18 6.23 -7.95
N LEU A 2 -8.59 7.18 -7.25
CA LEU A 2 -8.15 7.00 -5.86
C LEU A 2 -9.06 7.82 -4.94
N GLU A 3 -9.65 7.16 -3.95
CA GLU A 3 -10.38 7.81 -2.87
C GLU A 3 -9.52 7.73 -1.60
N ILE A 4 -9.37 8.86 -0.91
CA ILE A 4 -8.46 8.97 0.23
C ILE A 4 -9.21 9.33 1.49
N ASP A 5 -9.04 8.51 2.52
CA ASP A 5 -9.48 8.79 3.89
C ASP A 5 -8.23 8.94 4.76
N ASN A 6 -7.81 10.18 4.99
CA ASN A 6 -6.62 10.48 5.78
C ASN A 6 -7.01 10.81 7.22
N GLN A 7 -6.79 9.88 8.11
CA GLN A 7 -7.09 10.03 9.55
C GLN A 7 -5.87 10.48 10.36
N THR A 8 -4.84 11.03 9.69
CA THR A 8 -3.57 11.42 10.29
C THR A 8 -3.26 12.89 10.01
N PRO A 9 -2.26 13.50 10.73
CA PRO A 9 -1.81 14.87 10.42
C PRO A 9 -0.97 14.99 9.15
N LEU A 10 -0.69 13.88 8.45
CA LEU A 10 0.12 13.91 7.23
C LEU A 10 -0.53 14.79 6.16
N GLU A 11 0.26 15.70 5.59
CA GLU A 11 -0.18 16.55 4.48
C GLU A 11 0.56 16.14 3.21
N SER A 12 -0.20 15.89 2.14
CA SER A 12 0.32 15.56 0.82
C SER A 12 -0.77 15.80 -0.21
N ASP A 13 -0.39 16.07 -1.45
CA ASP A 13 -1.33 16.14 -2.56
C ASP A 13 -1.65 14.75 -3.15
N PHE A 14 -0.91 13.73 -2.74
CA PHE A 14 -1.06 12.33 -3.18
C PHE A 14 -1.03 12.12 -4.70
N LEU A 15 -0.41 13.04 -5.45
CA LEU A 15 -0.34 12.97 -6.92
C LEU A 15 0.38 11.71 -7.40
N LEU A 16 1.46 11.33 -6.73
CA LEU A 16 2.20 10.11 -7.08
C LEU A 16 1.31 8.88 -6.94
N LEU A 17 0.53 8.81 -5.86
CA LEU A 17 -0.36 7.67 -5.62
C LEU A 17 -1.49 7.61 -6.65
N GLU A 18 -2.02 8.75 -7.06
CA GLU A 18 -3.03 8.80 -8.13
C GLU A 18 -2.47 8.29 -9.46
N LYS A 19 -1.23 8.66 -9.80
CA LYS A 19 -0.56 8.16 -11.01
C LYS A 19 -0.38 6.65 -10.96
N ILE A 20 0.05 6.13 -9.81
CA ILE A 20 0.22 4.69 -9.60
C ILE A 20 -1.13 3.97 -9.73
N ALA A 21 -2.17 4.48 -9.09
CA ALA A 21 -3.51 3.91 -9.17
C ALA A 21 -4.03 3.86 -10.61
N ASN A 22 -3.80 4.92 -11.38
CA ASN A 22 -4.23 4.98 -12.78
C ASN A 22 -3.48 3.98 -13.68
N VAL A 23 -2.24 3.66 -13.36
CA VAL A 23 -1.48 2.64 -14.09
C VAL A 23 -1.96 1.23 -13.73
N LEU A 24 -2.19 0.97 -12.45
CA LEU A 24 -2.52 -0.37 -11.95
C LEU A 24 -3.99 -0.73 -12.14
N ALA A 25 -4.89 0.21 -11.95
CA ALA A 25 -6.33 -0.03 -12.00
C ALA A 25 -7.03 1.17 -12.62
N PRO A 26 -6.89 1.38 -13.95
CA PRO A 26 -7.36 2.61 -14.60
C PRO A 26 -8.88 2.77 -14.62
N THR A 27 -9.63 1.67 -14.48
CA THR A 27 -11.09 1.69 -14.55
C THR A 27 -11.77 1.38 -13.23
N GLN A 28 -11.00 1.22 -12.15
CA GLN A 28 -11.52 0.83 -10.84
C GLN A 28 -11.16 1.87 -9.79
N ILE A 29 -11.97 1.90 -8.72
CA ILE A 29 -11.73 2.76 -7.57
C ILE A 29 -10.90 2.00 -6.55
N ILE A 30 -9.85 2.64 -6.03
CA ILE A 30 -9.05 2.12 -4.91
C ILE A 30 -9.25 3.07 -3.75
N GLU A 31 -9.59 2.54 -2.58
CA GLU A 31 -9.66 3.32 -1.35
C GLU A 31 -8.32 3.25 -0.62
N LEU A 32 -7.75 4.41 -0.30
CA LEU A 32 -6.57 4.51 0.54
C LEU A 32 -6.96 5.08 1.88
N VAL A 33 -6.63 4.38 2.96
CA VAL A 33 -6.90 4.84 4.32
C VAL A 33 -5.56 5.00 5.04
N LEU A 34 -5.27 6.22 5.51
CA LEU A 34 -4.09 6.51 6.31
C LEU A 34 -4.49 6.58 7.78
N VAL A 35 -3.83 5.78 8.62
CA VAL A 35 -4.19 5.64 10.03
C VAL A 35 -2.98 5.77 10.95
N SER A 36 -3.26 5.98 12.24
CA SER A 36 -2.25 5.94 13.29
C SER A 36 -1.81 4.51 13.59
N ASP A 37 -0.70 4.37 14.30
CA ASP A 37 -0.21 3.07 14.76
C ASP A 37 -1.25 2.33 15.62
N GLU A 38 -1.90 3.05 16.53
CA GLU A 38 -2.93 2.49 17.40
C GLU A 38 -4.14 1.98 16.60
N THR A 39 -4.62 2.78 15.64
CA THR A 39 -5.75 2.37 14.78
C THR A 39 -5.37 1.17 13.91
N MET A 40 -4.15 1.13 13.39
CA MET A 40 -3.66 -0.02 12.62
C MET A 40 -3.67 -1.29 13.46
N ARG A 41 -3.23 -1.22 14.70
CA ARG A 41 -3.25 -2.36 15.62
C ARG A 41 -4.69 -2.85 15.86
N GLU A 42 -5.63 -1.93 16.07
CA GLU A 42 -7.04 -2.27 16.26
C GLU A 42 -7.62 -2.97 15.04
N ILE A 43 -7.37 -2.45 13.84
CA ILE A 43 -7.83 -3.04 12.58
C ILE A 43 -7.25 -4.44 12.41
N ASN A 44 -5.96 -4.60 12.62
CA ASN A 44 -5.27 -5.87 12.46
C ASN A 44 -5.79 -6.92 13.46
N ARG A 45 -6.03 -6.50 14.71
CA ARG A 45 -6.61 -7.37 15.74
C ARG A 45 -8.04 -7.79 15.40
N ASP A 46 -8.88 -6.82 15.04
CA ASP A 46 -10.33 -7.05 14.88
C ASP A 46 -10.66 -7.79 13.59
N LEU A 47 -9.90 -7.56 12.51
CA LEU A 47 -10.18 -8.13 11.20
C LEU A 47 -9.30 -9.33 10.85
N ARG A 48 -8.13 -9.48 11.48
CA ARG A 48 -7.19 -10.55 11.16
C ARG A 48 -6.77 -11.38 12.37
N GLY A 49 -7.20 -11.01 13.57
CA GLY A 49 -6.83 -11.72 14.81
C GLY A 49 -5.38 -11.51 15.23
N CYS A 50 -4.71 -10.47 14.72
CA CYS A 50 -3.31 -10.17 15.00
C CYS A 50 -3.22 -8.92 15.86
N ASP A 51 -2.86 -9.05 17.13
CA ASP A 51 -2.82 -7.92 18.08
C ASP A 51 -1.48 -7.19 18.06
N TYR A 52 -1.13 -6.65 16.89
CA TYR A 52 0.06 -5.79 16.70
C TYR A 52 -0.19 -4.86 15.51
N ALA A 53 0.52 -3.73 15.48
CA ALA A 53 0.49 -2.83 14.35
C ALA A 53 1.40 -3.34 13.23
N THR A 54 0.95 -3.22 11.99
CA THR A 54 1.74 -3.51 10.80
C THR A 54 1.84 -2.25 9.94
N ASP A 55 2.56 -2.32 8.82
CA ASP A 55 2.77 -1.17 7.93
C ASP A 55 1.63 -0.99 6.92
N VAL A 56 1.15 -2.06 6.31
CA VAL A 56 0.11 -2.00 5.28
C VAL A 56 -0.80 -3.23 5.36
N LEU A 57 -2.09 -3.00 5.14
CA LEU A 57 -3.10 -4.05 5.02
C LEU A 57 -3.92 -3.82 3.77
N SER A 58 -4.33 -4.90 3.10
CA SER A 58 -5.17 -4.86 1.91
C SER A 58 -6.44 -5.65 2.14
N PHE A 59 -7.59 -5.05 1.83
CA PHE A 59 -8.90 -5.67 1.96
C PHE A 59 -9.60 -5.65 0.61
N PRO A 60 -9.48 -6.73 -0.19
CA PRO A 60 -10.14 -6.79 -1.49
C PRO A 60 -11.66 -6.90 -1.34
N LEU A 61 -12.40 -6.26 -2.25
CA LEU A 61 -13.82 -6.46 -2.40
C LEU A 61 -14.07 -7.41 -3.57
N GLU A 62 -15.22 -8.07 -3.58
CA GLU A 62 -15.61 -8.89 -4.72
C GLU A 62 -15.82 -7.99 -5.95
N ALA A 63 -15.54 -8.53 -7.13
CA ALA A 63 -15.68 -7.79 -8.38
C ALA A 63 -17.15 -7.57 -8.74
N ILE A 64 -17.77 -6.60 -8.09
CA ILE A 64 -19.13 -6.13 -8.37
C ILE A 64 -19.01 -4.81 -9.13
N PRO A 65 -19.72 -4.62 -10.26
CA PRO A 65 -19.65 -3.36 -11.00
C PRO A 65 -19.96 -2.15 -10.12
N HIS A 66 -19.19 -1.08 -10.30
CA HIS A 66 -19.33 0.21 -9.62
C HIS A 66 -18.96 0.18 -8.13
N THR A 67 -18.32 -0.89 -7.64
CA THR A 67 -17.74 -0.91 -6.29
C THR A 67 -16.22 -0.72 -6.35
N PRO A 68 -15.58 -0.23 -5.28
CA PRO A 68 -14.12 -0.16 -5.21
C PRO A 68 -13.48 -1.55 -5.40
N LEU A 69 -12.27 -1.56 -5.97
CA LEU A 69 -11.44 -2.77 -6.04
C LEU A 69 -11.15 -3.32 -4.65
N GLY A 70 -10.95 -2.42 -3.71
CA GLY A 70 -10.69 -2.73 -2.33
C GLY A 70 -10.07 -1.55 -1.61
N SER A 71 -9.62 -1.79 -0.38
CA SER A 71 -9.00 -0.78 0.47
C SER A 71 -7.57 -1.15 0.80
N VAL A 72 -6.68 -0.16 0.74
CA VAL A 72 -5.31 -0.26 1.23
C VAL A 72 -5.20 0.63 2.46
N VAL A 73 -4.87 0.04 3.60
CA VAL A 73 -4.71 0.76 4.87
C VAL A 73 -3.23 0.87 5.19
N ILE A 74 -2.73 2.09 5.37
CA ILE A 74 -1.31 2.36 5.63
C ILE A 74 -1.14 3.03 6.98
N ASN A 75 -0.20 2.51 7.76
CA ASN A 75 0.23 3.07 9.03
C ASN A 75 1.20 4.22 8.74
N ALA A 76 0.72 5.46 8.74
CA ALA A 76 1.52 6.62 8.38
C ALA A 76 2.71 6.88 9.31
N PRO A 77 2.57 6.81 10.66
CA PRO A 77 3.73 6.96 11.55
C PRO A 77 4.82 5.92 11.31
N LEU A 78 4.46 4.67 11.09
CA LEU A 78 5.44 3.62 10.81
C LEU A 78 6.11 3.83 9.45
N ALA A 79 5.36 4.28 8.45
CA ALA A 79 5.92 4.64 7.14
C ALA A 79 6.98 5.75 7.29
N GLN A 80 6.70 6.76 8.11
CA GLN A 80 7.67 7.82 8.37
C GLN A 80 8.92 7.31 9.06
N GLU A 81 8.78 6.46 10.07
CA GLU A 81 9.90 5.85 10.76
C GLU A 81 10.76 5.02 9.80
N ASN A 82 10.16 4.21 8.96
CA ASN A 82 10.87 3.39 7.98
C ASN A 82 11.55 4.24 6.91
N ALA A 83 10.91 5.31 6.45
CA ALA A 83 11.52 6.23 5.48
C ALA A 83 12.80 6.84 6.03
N LEU A 84 12.78 7.29 7.29
CA LEU A 84 13.96 7.85 7.95
C LEU A 84 15.08 6.80 8.08
N LYS A 85 14.75 5.58 8.48
CA LYS A 85 15.73 4.50 8.61
C LYS A 85 16.36 4.11 7.29
N LEU A 86 15.58 4.13 6.20
CA LEU A 86 16.03 3.69 4.89
C LEU A 86 16.58 4.82 4.03
N GLY A 87 16.52 6.06 4.49
CA GLY A 87 17.10 7.20 3.81
C GLY A 87 16.35 7.67 2.57
N HIS A 88 15.03 7.47 2.50
CA HIS A 88 14.22 8.00 1.41
C HIS A 88 13.02 8.81 1.94
N SER A 89 12.28 9.46 1.03
CA SER A 89 11.18 10.34 1.43
C SER A 89 9.99 9.54 1.95
N LEU A 90 9.16 10.19 2.77
CA LEU A 90 7.90 9.61 3.24
C LEU A 90 6.97 9.29 2.05
N GLU A 91 6.93 10.17 1.05
CA GLU A 91 6.11 9.93 -0.15
C GLU A 91 6.53 8.67 -0.89
N ASN A 92 7.84 8.42 -1.02
CA ASN A 92 8.36 7.21 -1.65
C ASN A 92 8.02 5.96 -0.82
N GLU A 93 8.12 6.05 0.50
CA GLU A 93 7.76 4.92 1.37
C GLU A 93 6.27 4.58 1.23
N ILE A 94 5.40 5.58 1.29
CA ILE A 94 3.96 5.38 1.11
C ILE A 94 3.67 4.81 -0.28
N ALA A 95 4.37 5.29 -1.32
CA ALA A 95 4.21 4.76 -2.67
C ALA A 95 4.55 3.27 -2.75
N LEU A 96 5.64 2.85 -2.11
CA LEU A 96 6.03 1.43 -2.07
C LEU A 96 4.98 0.57 -1.35
N LEU A 97 4.50 1.03 -0.20
CA LEU A 97 3.46 0.34 0.55
C LEU A 97 2.15 0.27 -0.25
N PHE A 98 1.80 1.35 -0.92
CA PHE A 98 0.61 1.43 -1.75
C PHE A 98 0.67 0.46 -2.94
N ILE A 99 1.79 0.43 -3.66
CA ILE A 99 2.01 -0.53 -4.77
C ILE A 99 1.83 -1.96 -4.27
N HIS A 100 2.50 -2.30 -3.17
CA HIS A 100 2.42 -3.63 -2.58
C HIS A 100 0.97 -4.01 -2.24
N GLY A 101 0.25 -3.10 -1.58
CA GLY A 101 -1.15 -3.30 -1.21
C GLY A 101 -2.09 -3.44 -2.40
N VAL A 102 -1.92 -2.59 -3.42
CA VAL A 102 -2.76 -2.65 -4.63
C VAL A 102 -2.53 -3.94 -5.41
N LEU A 103 -1.30 -4.42 -5.48
CA LEU A 103 -1.02 -5.69 -6.15
C LEU A 103 -1.72 -6.85 -5.44
N HIS A 104 -1.80 -6.84 -4.11
CA HIS A 104 -2.63 -7.81 -3.38
C HIS A 104 -4.11 -7.71 -3.74
N LEU A 105 -4.64 -6.49 -3.89
CA LEU A 105 -6.03 -6.28 -4.33
C LEU A 105 -6.27 -6.87 -5.73
N LEU A 106 -5.24 -6.85 -6.59
CA LEU A 106 -5.32 -7.39 -7.95
C LEU A 106 -5.07 -8.90 -8.02
N GLY A 107 -4.85 -9.55 -6.88
CA GLY A 107 -4.72 -11.00 -6.79
C GLY A 107 -3.29 -11.52 -6.73
N TYR A 108 -2.28 -10.65 -6.71
CA TYR A 108 -0.89 -11.09 -6.51
C TYR A 108 -0.69 -11.53 -5.06
N ASP A 109 0.06 -12.59 -4.86
CA ASP A 109 0.42 -13.09 -3.52
C ASP A 109 1.84 -13.63 -3.55
N HIS A 110 2.80 -12.81 -3.10
CA HIS A 110 4.23 -13.13 -3.15
C HIS A 110 4.62 -14.32 -2.28
N GLU A 111 3.78 -14.71 -1.32
CA GLU A 111 4.03 -15.88 -0.47
C GLU A 111 3.72 -17.19 -1.20
N LYS A 112 2.88 -17.14 -2.24
CA LYS A 112 2.40 -18.32 -2.97
C LYS A 112 2.84 -18.36 -4.42
N ASP A 113 3.26 -17.21 -5.00
CA ASP A 113 3.63 -17.12 -6.40
C ASP A 113 5.11 -17.53 -6.64
N LYS A 114 5.54 -17.49 -7.90
CA LYS A 114 6.91 -17.81 -8.31
C LYS A 114 7.73 -16.54 -8.60
N GLY A 115 7.40 -15.43 -7.94
CA GLY A 115 8.08 -14.16 -8.10
C GLY A 115 7.33 -13.14 -8.96
N GLU A 116 6.08 -13.43 -9.35
CA GLU A 116 5.29 -12.54 -10.20
C GLU A 116 5.02 -11.19 -9.54
N GLN A 117 4.68 -11.17 -8.23
CA GLN A 117 4.45 -9.91 -7.52
C GLN A 117 5.72 -9.08 -7.44
N ARG A 118 6.84 -9.70 -7.09
CA ARG A 118 8.14 -9.02 -7.02
C ARG A 118 8.53 -8.41 -8.36
N GLN A 119 8.34 -9.17 -9.45
CA GLN A 119 8.63 -8.68 -10.80
C GLN A 119 7.78 -7.47 -11.13
N LYS A 120 6.49 -7.49 -10.80
CA LYS A 120 5.58 -6.37 -11.04
C LYS A 120 5.95 -5.15 -10.20
N GLU A 121 6.34 -5.35 -8.94
CA GLU A 121 6.84 -4.25 -8.10
C GLU A 121 8.10 -3.62 -8.71
N ASP A 122 9.04 -4.43 -9.19
CA ASP A 122 10.28 -3.92 -9.81
C ASP A 122 10.00 -3.11 -11.06
N GLU A 123 9.04 -3.54 -11.89
CA GLU A 123 8.62 -2.77 -13.07
C GLU A 123 8.08 -1.38 -12.68
N LEU A 124 7.26 -1.31 -11.63
CA LEU A 124 6.67 -0.07 -11.16
C LEU A 124 7.70 0.83 -10.48
N ILE A 125 8.65 0.24 -9.75
CA ILE A 125 9.76 0.97 -9.14
C ILE A 125 10.58 1.68 -10.21
N LYS A 126 10.87 1.01 -11.31
CA LYS A 126 11.60 1.61 -12.43
C LYS A 126 10.76 2.68 -13.11
N ALA A 127 9.47 2.43 -13.32
CA ALA A 127 8.58 3.36 -14.01
C ALA A 127 8.39 4.67 -13.22
N PHE A 128 8.38 4.61 -11.89
CA PHE A 128 8.16 5.75 -11.01
C PHE A 128 9.43 6.24 -10.30
N ASP A 129 10.58 5.66 -10.61
CA ASP A 129 11.89 6.02 -10.02
C ASP A 129 11.86 5.94 -8.50
N LEU A 130 11.42 4.82 -7.97
CA LEU A 130 11.31 4.56 -6.54
C LEU A 130 12.51 3.78 -6.00
N PRO A 131 12.75 3.81 -4.69
CA PRO A 131 13.80 2.99 -4.07
C PRO A 131 13.43 1.50 -4.04
N LEU A 132 14.16 0.70 -3.29
CA LEU A 132 14.02 -0.76 -3.23
C LEU A 132 12.60 -1.22 -2.90
N SER A 133 12.14 -2.31 -3.52
CA SER A 133 10.80 -2.86 -3.30
C SER A 133 10.61 -3.35 -1.87
N LEU A 134 9.35 -3.36 -1.40
CA LEU A 134 9.00 -3.84 -0.08
C LEU A 134 9.32 -5.34 0.08
N ILE A 135 9.08 -6.14 -0.97
CA ILE A 135 9.39 -7.58 -0.94
C ILE A 135 10.89 -7.80 -0.80
N GLU A 136 11.71 -7.06 -1.54
CA GLU A 136 13.17 -7.16 -1.45
C GLU A 136 13.68 -6.83 -0.04
N ARG A 137 13.09 -5.82 0.60
CA ARG A 137 13.46 -5.44 1.97
C ARG A 137 13.11 -6.52 2.99
N THR A 138 11.97 -7.19 2.83
CA THR A 138 11.52 -8.20 3.79
C THR A 138 12.24 -9.53 3.63
N GLN A 139 12.92 -9.76 2.52
CA GLN A 139 13.72 -10.97 2.28
C GLN A 139 15.16 -10.86 2.82
N ASP A 140 15.56 -9.68 3.18
CA ASP A 140 16.86 -9.43 3.79
C ASP A 140 16.78 -9.65 5.32
#